data_438bc1ccb3cb2e8cd310f6c35540f3f8
#
_entry.id   438bc1ccb3cb2e8cd310f6c35540f3f8
#
_cell.length_a   1.000
_cell.length_b   1.000
_cell.length_c   1.000
_cell.angle_alpha   90.00
_cell.angle_beta   90.00
_cell.angle_gamma   90.00
#
_symmetry.space_group_name_H-M   'P 1'
#
loop_
_entity.id
_entity.type
_entity.pdbx_description
1 polymer ?
#
loop_
_entity_poly.entity_id
_entity_poly.type
_entity_poly.pdbx_seq_one_letter_code
_entity_poly.pdbx_strand_id
1 'polypeptide(L)'
;GTGEPVAALLRAGNAGSNTAADHIDVTRAALAQLTFTNGSRPGKKVLVRTDGAGASHAYLSWLHKQRVSYSIGFGLTDAMVTALSEVPDDAWSVAVDAEEQVRDGAWVIDATGVLDLSTWPPGMRVVIRKERPHPGAQLRFTDTDGLRLTAFATNTVRGKVQDLELRHRRRARCEDRIRIAKDTGLSNLPLHGFDQNRIWLAIVALALELTAWTQMLGFTDHDARRWEPKRLRLRIFSIAGRIANHARRTHLRLSKDATWSDLIITALTRLAALPAPA
;
A
#
# COMPACT_ATOMS: atom_id res chain seq x y z
N GLY A 1 3.59 -7.32 3.80
CA GLY A 1 3.85 -7.46 2.37
C GLY A 1 5.27 -7.12 2.02
N THR A 2 5.73 -7.64 0.92
CA THR A 2 7.09 -7.49 0.39
C THR A 2 7.39 -6.06 -0.10
N GLY A 3 6.33 -5.34 -0.52
CA GLY A 3 6.42 -3.97 -0.99
C GLY A 3 6.73 -3.84 -2.48
N GLU A 4 6.52 -4.90 -3.23
CA GLU A 4 6.69 -4.93 -4.69
C GLU A 4 5.66 -4.03 -5.38
N PRO A 5 6.05 -3.22 -6.35
CA PRO A 5 5.16 -2.44 -7.20
C PRO A 5 4.62 -3.34 -8.33
N VAL A 6 3.40 -3.84 -8.19
CA VAL A 6 2.81 -4.76 -9.18
C VAL A 6 2.14 -4.06 -10.36
N ALA A 7 1.78 -2.80 -10.24
CA ALA A 7 1.27 -1.96 -11.32
C ALA A 7 1.42 -0.47 -10.98
N ALA A 8 1.63 0.35 -11.99
CA ALA A 8 1.68 1.79 -11.86
C ALA A 8 1.10 2.45 -13.12
N LEU A 9 0.47 3.60 -12.96
CA LEU A 9 -0.09 4.40 -14.04
C LEU A 9 0.48 5.81 -13.97
N LEU A 10 1.18 6.22 -15.03
CA LEU A 10 1.55 7.61 -15.24
C LEU A 10 0.38 8.34 -15.91
N ARG A 11 0.05 9.52 -15.41
CA ARG A 11 -0.98 10.39 -16.00
C ARG A 11 -0.35 11.67 -16.51
N ALA A 12 -1.01 12.30 -17.48
CA ALA A 12 -0.58 13.60 -17.97
C ALA A 12 -0.58 14.64 -16.84
N GLY A 13 0.38 15.57 -16.84
CA GLY A 13 0.52 16.56 -15.77
C GLY A 13 -0.67 17.50 -15.58
N ASN A 14 -1.49 17.68 -16.62
CA ASN A 14 -2.74 18.44 -16.59
C ASN A 14 -3.98 17.56 -16.28
N ALA A 15 -3.82 16.28 -15.99
CA ALA A 15 -4.93 15.43 -15.60
C ALA A 15 -5.44 15.85 -14.22
N GLY A 16 -6.75 15.95 -14.07
CA GLY A 16 -7.43 16.18 -12.79
C GLY A 16 -7.24 15.04 -11.79
N SER A 17 -8.09 14.94 -10.79
CA SER A 17 -8.09 13.85 -9.82
C SER A 17 -8.21 12.47 -10.49
N ASN A 18 -7.71 11.42 -9.83
CA ASN A 18 -7.84 10.05 -10.32
C ASN A 18 -9.31 9.69 -10.53
N THR A 19 -9.61 9.12 -11.68
CA THR A 19 -10.97 8.69 -12.04
C THR A 19 -11.24 7.25 -11.61
N ALA A 20 -12.50 6.84 -11.60
CA ALA A 20 -12.85 5.44 -11.39
C ALA A 20 -12.19 4.51 -12.44
N ALA A 21 -12.08 4.98 -13.69
CA ALA A 21 -11.41 4.25 -14.76
C ALA A 21 -9.93 4.02 -14.45
N ASP A 22 -9.21 5.04 -13.99
CA ASP A 22 -7.79 4.91 -13.59
C ASP A 22 -7.63 3.86 -12.48
N HIS A 23 -8.50 3.89 -11.45
CA HIS A 23 -8.47 2.91 -10.37
C HIS A 23 -8.76 1.49 -10.86
N ILE A 24 -9.71 1.33 -11.77
CA ILE A 24 -10.04 0.03 -12.38
C ILE A 24 -8.86 -0.49 -13.19
N ASP A 25 -8.25 0.34 -14.03
CA ASP A 25 -7.16 -0.06 -14.91
C ASP A 25 -5.91 -0.48 -14.12
N VAL A 26 -5.50 0.33 -13.12
CA VAL A 26 -4.37 -0.04 -12.24
C VAL A 26 -4.68 -1.31 -11.47
N THR A 27 -5.89 -1.46 -10.93
CA THR A 27 -6.26 -2.66 -10.17
C THR A 27 -6.31 -3.88 -11.07
N ARG A 28 -6.85 -3.76 -12.29
CA ARG A 28 -6.86 -4.85 -13.28
C ARG A 28 -5.45 -5.28 -13.64
N ALA A 29 -4.55 -4.32 -13.92
CA ALA A 29 -3.15 -4.60 -14.21
C ALA A 29 -2.45 -5.29 -13.02
N ALA A 30 -2.71 -4.84 -11.79
CA ALA A 30 -2.16 -5.45 -10.58
C ALA A 30 -2.68 -6.90 -10.38
N LEU A 31 -3.98 -7.13 -10.58
CA LEU A 31 -4.57 -8.46 -10.46
C LEU A 31 -4.03 -9.44 -11.52
N ALA A 32 -3.72 -8.94 -12.71
CA ALA A 32 -3.14 -9.76 -13.79
C ALA A 32 -1.72 -10.28 -13.46
N GLN A 33 -1.00 -9.65 -12.53
CA GLN A 33 0.32 -10.10 -12.07
C GLN A 33 0.23 -11.26 -11.05
N LEU A 34 -0.95 -11.55 -10.52
CA LEU A 34 -1.11 -12.56 -9.47
C LEU A 34 -1.22 -13.95 -10.07
N THR A 35 -0.19 -14.78 -9.93
CA THR A 35 -0.09 -16.12 -10.52
C THR A 35 -1.19 -17.08 -10.04
N PHE A 36 -1.70 -16.89 -8.82
CA PHE A 36 -2.74 -17.72 -8.23
C PHE A 36 -4.17 -17.37 -8.72
N THR A 37 -4.30 -16.36 -9.57
CA THR A 37 -5.62 -15.98 -10.13
C THR A 37 -5.91 -16.64 -11.47
N ASN A 38 -4.90 -17.06 -12.23
CA ASN A 38 -4.97 -17.77 -13.52
C ASN A 38 -6.15 -17.33 -14.43
N GLY A 39 -6.33 -16.01 -14.58
CA GLY A 39 -7.44 -15.45 -15.37
C GLY A 39 -8.83 -15.61 -14.74
N SER A 40 -8.97 -16.33 -13.64
CA SER A 40 -10.21 -16.39 -12.85
C SER A 40 -10.31 -15.19 -11.92
N ARG A 41 -11.53 -14.88 -11.48
CA ARG A 41 -11.78 -13.82 -10.51
C ARG A 41 -10.99 -14.11 -9.22
N PRO A 42 -10.14 -13.18 -8.72
CA PRO A 42 -9.24 -13.46 -7.60
C PRO A 42 -9.99 -13.75 -6.29
N GLY A 43 -11.26 -13.34 -6.22
CA GLY A 43 -12.10 -13.60 -5.07
C GLY A 43 -11.60 -12.94 -3.79
N LYS A 44 -12.08 -13.47 -2.65
CA LYS A 44 -11.79 -12.92 -1.32
C LYS A 44 -10.34 -13.13 -0.85
N LYS A 45 -9.50 -13.81 -1.62
CA LYS A 45 -8.06 -13.98 -1.31
C LYS A 45 -7.27 -12.69 -1.48
N VAL A 46 -7.77 -11.75 -2.29
CA VAL A 46 -7.15 -10.45 -2.53
C VAL A 46 -7.92 -9.39 -1.77
N LEU A 47 -7.19 -8.53 -1.07
CA LEU A 47 -7.72 -7.33 -0.41
C LEU A 47 -7.17 -6.09 -1.09
N VAL A 48 -8.03 -5.33 -1.75
CA VAL A 48 -7.71 -4.01 -2.29
C VAL A 48 -7.91 -2.96 -1.20
N ARG A 49 -6.91 -2.11 -0.98
CA ARG A 49 -6.99 -0.99 -0.04
C ARG A 49 -6.62 0.30 -0.73
N THR A 50 -7.47 1.31 -0.63
CA THR A 50 -7.21 2.66 -1.14
C THR A 50 -7.54 3.73 -0.10
N ASP A 51 -7.13 4.95 -0.36
CA ASP A 51 -7.62 6.14 0.33
C ASP A 51 -9.02 6.53 -0.15
N GLY A 52 -9.50 7.70 0.26
CA GLY A 52 -10.82 8.21 -0.10
C GLY A 52 -10.99 8.46 -1.61
N ALA A 53 -9.90 8.64 -2.36
CA ALA A 53 -9.98 8.83 -3.81
C ALA A 53 -10.54 7.60 -4.55
N GLY A 54 -10.43 6.40 -3.95
CA GLY A 54 -11.04 5.17 -4.48
C GLY A 54 -12.54 5.03 -4.20
N ALA A 55 -13.14 5.89 -3.38
CA ALA A 55 -14.55 5.79 -3.01
C ALA A 55 -15.46 6.34 -4.11
N SER A 56 -15.64 5.58 -5.18
CA SER A 56 -16.61 5.90 -6.23
C SER A 56 -17.55 4.73 -6.48
N HIS A 57 -18.81 5.03 -6.82
CA HIS A 57 -19.81 4.01 -7.15
C HIS A 57 -19.33 3.06 -8.24
N ALA A 58 -18.71 3.59 -9.29
CA ALA A 58 -18.22 2.79 -10.41
C ALA A 58 -17.11 1.82 -9.99
N TYR A 59 -16.13 2.29 -9.21
CA TYR A 59 -15.02 1.44 -8.79
C TYR A 59 -15.46 0.38 -7.77
N LEU A 60 -16.26 0.75 -6.76
CA LEU A 60 -16.78 -0.19 -5.77
C LEU A 60 -17.70 -1.25 -6.39
N SER A 61 -18.56 -0.84 -7.35
CA SER A 61 -19.38 -1.78 -8.12
C SER A 61 -18.54 -2.73 -8.97
N TRP A 62 -17.44 -2.23 -9.56
CA TRP A 62 -16.52 -3.08 -10.30
C TRP A 62 -15.82 -4.10 -9.37
N LEU A 63 -15.29 -3.67 -8.22
CA LEU A 63 -14.68 -4.58 -7.23
C LEU A 63 -15.68 -5.64 -6.75
N HIS A 64 -16.91 -5.25 -6.49
CA HIS A 64 -17.99 -6.16 -6.11
C HIS A 64 -18.24 -7.23 -7.20
N LYS A 65 -18.34 -6.82 -8.47
CA LYS A 65 -18.50 -7.73 -9.63
C LYS A 65 -17.29 -8.68 -9.78
N GLN A 66 -16.08 -8.22 -9.46
CA GLN A 66 -14.87 -9.06 -9.44
C GLN A 66 -14.80 -9.99 -8.22
N ARG A 67 -15.70 -9.85 -7.24
CA ARG A 67 -15.69 -10.57 -5.96
C ARG A 67 -14.40 -10.36 -5.15
N VAL A 68 -13.73 -9.25 -5.34
CA VAL A 68 -12.49 -8.88 -4.62
C VAL A 68 -12.86 -8.28 -3.25
N SER A 69 -12.12 -8.66 -2.22
CA SER A 69 -12.25 -7.97 -0.92
C SER A 69 -11.69 -6.57 -1.00
N TYR A 70 -12.37 -5.61 -0.37
CA TYR A 70 -11.87 -4.23 -0.35
C TYR A 70 -11.99 -3.58 1.03
N SER A 71 -11.17 -2.54 1.24
CA SER A 71 -11.20 -1.64 2.39
C SER A 71 -10.74 -0.26 1.90
N ILE A 72 -11.68 0.62 1.64
CA ILE A 72 -11.50 1.87 0.87
C ILE A 72 -11.91 3.04 1.75
N GLY A 73 -11.04 4.06 1.87
CA GLY A 73 -11.39 5.30 2.57
C GLY A 73 -12.69 5.85 2.02
N PHE A 74 -13.58 6.32 2.90
CA PHE A 74 -14.94 6.75 2.54
C PHE A 74 -15.18 8.18 3.04
N GLY A 75 -15.68 9.04 2.16
CA GLY A 75 -16.04 10.41 2.52
C GLY A 75 -17.39 10.43 3.24
N LEU A 76 -17.47 11.19 4.32
CA LEU A 76 -18.73 11.44 5.01
C LEU A 76 -19.37 12.71 4.46
N THR A 77 -20.66 12.67 4.16
CA THR A 77 -21.48 13.85 3.88
C THR A 77 -22.02 14.44 5.18
N ASP A 78 -22.49 15.68 5.13
CA ASP A 78 -23.08 16.35 6.30
C ASP A 78 -24.28 15.56 6.87
N ALA A 79 -25.11 15.01 6.00
CA ALA A 79 -26.24 14.16 6.42
C ALA A 79 -25.76 12.92 7.16
N MET A 80 -24.64 12.30 6.74
CA MET A 80 -24.05 11.15 7.43
C MET A 80 -23.45 11.56 8.79
N VAL A 81 -22.80 12.72 8.86
CA VAL A 81 -22.27 13.26 10.14
C VAL A 81 -23.41 13.54 11.11
N THR A 82 -24.51 14.14 10.64
CA THR A 82 -25.72 14.37 11.47
C THR A 82 -26.30 13.05 11.97
N ALA A 83 -26.45 12.04 11.11
CA ALA A 83 -26.93 10.73 11.52
C ALA A 83 -26.01 10.06 12.57
N LEU A 84 -24.70 10.27 12.48
CA LEU A 84 -23.73 9.75 13.44
C LEU A 84 -23.78 10.48 14.78
N SER A 85 -24.19 11.74 14.85
CA SER A 85 -24.36 12.48 16.11
C SER A 85 -25.50 11.98 16.96
N GLU A 86 -26.48 11.29 16.36
CA GLU A 86 -27.60 10.65 17.06
C GLU A 86 -27.25 9.26 17.64
N VAL A 87 -26.04 8.75 17.33
CA VAL A 87 -25.62 7.42 17.79
C VAL A 87 -25.14 7.50 19.24
N PRO A 88 -25.74 6.71 20.17
CA PRO A 88 -25.37 6.72 21.58
C PRO A 88 -23.90 6.33 21.79
N ASP A 89 -23.27 6.89 22.81
CA ASP A 89 -21.86 6.62 23.11
C ASP A 89 -21.54 5.16 23.44
N ASP A 90 -22.49 4.44 24.03
CA ASP A 90 -22.34 3.02 24.38
C ASP A 90 -22.35 2.09 23.16
N ALA A 91 -22.83 2.57 22.00
CA ALA A 91 -22.73 1.84 20.73
C ALA A 91 -21.32 1.83 20.15
N TRP A 92 -20.43 2.70 20.61
CA TRP A 92 -19.06 2.79 20.14
C TRP A 92 -18.14 1.85 20.91
N SER A 93 -17.39 1.01 20.20
CA SER A 93 -16.36 0.16 20.79
C SER A 93 -15.02 0.89 20.82
N VAL A 94 -14.17 0.63 21.79
CA VAL A 94 -12.81 1.18 21.84
C VAL A 94 -11.99 0.67 20.65
N ALA A 95 -11.18 1.54 20.04
CA ALA A 95 -10.22 1.12 19.02
C ALA A 95 -9.03 0.39 19.66
N VAL A 96 -8.31 -0.42 18.85
CA VAL A 96 -7.11 -1.12 19.31
C VAL A 96 -5.88 -0.70 18.48
N ASP A 97 -4.71 -0.83 19.08
CA ASP A 97 -3.43 -0.64 18.39
C ASP A 97 -2.94 -1.92 17.68
N ALA A 98 -1.69 -1.92 17.22
CA ALA A 98 -1.11 -3.05 16.48
C ALA A 98 -0.82 -4.26 17.39
N GLU A 99 -0.73 -4.06 18.68
CA GLU A 99 -0.50 -5.02 19.75
C GLU A 99 -1.81 -5.47 20.44
N GLU A 100 -2.97 -5.10 19.84
CA GLU A 100 -4.33 -5.39 20.35
C GLU A 100 -4.63 -4.72 21.71
N GLN A 101 -3.86 -3.70 22.09
CA GLN A 101 -4.11 -2.91 23.28
C GLN A 101 -5.12 -1.80 22.99
N VAL A 102 -5.85 -1.35 24.02
CA VAL A 102 -6.80 -0.23 23.90
C VAL A 102 -6.06 1.03 23.45
N ARG A 103 -6.57 1.65 22.38
CA ARG A 103 -6.10 2.92 21.89
C ARG A 103 -6.87 4.06 22.56
N ASP A 104 -6.25 4.72 23.51
CA ASP A 104 -6.88 5.85 24.22
C ASP A 104 -7.34 6.96 23.26
N GLY A 105 -8.51 7.50 23.54
CA GLY A 105 -9.11 8.58 22.76
C GLY A 105 -9.55 8.20 21.34
N ALA A 106 -9.77 6.89 21.08
CA ALA A 106 -10.25 6.42 19.79
C ALA A 106 -11.32 5.34 19.93
N TRP A 107 -12.41 5.48 19.18
CA TRP A 107 -13.55 4.55 19.17
C TRP A 107 -13.94 4.22 17.73
N VAL A 108 -14.58 3.07 17.56
CA VAL A 108 -15.00 2.54 16.26
C VAL A 108 -16.43 2.01 16.32
N ILE A 109 -17.14 2.14 15.21
CA ILE A 109 -18.49 1.59 15.05
C ILE A 109 -18.67 1.05 13.62
N ASP A 110 -19.54 0.04 13.49
CA ASP A 110 -20.14 -0.32 12.22
C ASP A 110 -21.39 0.52 12.00
N ALA A 111 -21.28 1.53 11.16
CA ALA A 111 -22.35 2.46 10.87
C ALA A 111 -23.26 2.01 9.70
N THR A 112 -23.14 0.76 9.24
CA THR A 112 -23.88 0.25 8.07
C THR A 112 -25.40 0.38 8.25
N GLY A 113 -25.92 0.17 9.47
CA GLY A 113 -27.35 0.30 9.77
C GLY A 113 -27.81 1.73 10.06
N VAL A 114 -26.89 2.67 10.20
CA VAL A 114 -27.16 4.09 10.48
C VAL A 114 -27.19 4.93 9.20
N LEU A 115 -26.35 4.56 8.21
CA LEU A 115 -26.15 5.32 6.99
C LEU A 115 -27.01 4.80 5.84
N ASP A 116 -27.51 5.69 5.01
CA ASP A 116 -28.15 5.29 3.75
C ASP A 116 -27.06 4.87 2.73
N LEU A 117 -26.99 3.57 2.51
CA LEU A 117 -26.09 2.92 1.58
C LEU A 117 -26.83 2.30 0.37
N SER A 118 -28.08 2.66 0.13
CA SER A 118 -28.96 2.06 -0.89
C SER A 118 -28.39 2.15 -2.30
N THR A 119 -27.62 3.19 -2.60
CA THR A 119 -26.98 3.42 -3.90
C THR A 119 -25.64 2.71 -4.06
N TRP A 120 -25.12 2.10 -3.01
CA TRP A 120 -23.83 1.41 -2.99
C TRP A 120 -23.99 -0.10 -3.24
N PRO A 121 -22.89 -0.82 -3.57
CA PRO A 121 -22.98 -2.25 -3.80
C PRO A 121 -23.56 -3.03 -2.60
N PRO A 122 -24.42 -4.03 -2.85
CA PRO A 122 -25.03 -4.80 -1.78
C PRO A 122 -23.99 -5.50 -0.91
N GLY A 123 -24.22 -5.51 0.40
CA GLY A 123 -23.29 -6.07 1.39
C GLY A 123 -22.06 -5.19 1.67
N MET A 124 -22.05 -3.95 1.18
CA MET A 124 -21.08 -2.96 1.62
C MET A 124 -21.35 -2.55 3.06
N ARG A 125 -20.30 -2.48 3.86
CA ARG A 125 -20.32 -1.96 5.22
C ARG A 125 -19.50 -0.68 5.28
N VAL A 126 -19.89 0.23 6.15
CA VAL A 126 -19.12 1.45 6.47
C VAL A 126 -18.75 1.43 7.93
N VAL A 127 -17.46 1.45 8.19
CA VAL A 127 -16.89 1.52 9.53
C VAL A 127 -16.37 2.92 9.78
N ILE A 128 -16.77 3.49 10.92
CA ILE A 128 -16.35 4.82 11.35
C ILE A 128 -15.40 4.69 12.54
N ARG A 129 -14.36 5.52 12.52
CA ARG A 129 -13.52 5.78 13.67
C ARG A 129 -13.71 7.23 14.09
N LYS A 130 -14.03 7.47 15.37
CA LYS A 130 -13.92 8.78 16.02
C LYS A 130 -12.67 8.79 16.90
N GLU A 131 -11.84 9.81 16.81
CA GLU A 131 -10.60 9.88 17.57
C GLU A 131 -10.22 11.32 17.90
N ARG A 132 -9.50 11.52 19.01
CA ARG A 132 -8.88 12.80 19.32
C ARG A 132 -7.85 13.14 18.22
N PRO A 133 -7.94 14.33 17.58
CA PRO A 133 -6.94 14.75 16.62
C PRO A 133 -5.57 14.84 17.29
N HIS A 134 -4.51 14.58 16.53
CA HIS A 134 -3.14 14.78 17.01
C HIS A 134 -2.96 16.26 17.45
N PRO A 135 -2.24 16.55 18.56
CA PRO A 135 -1.93 17.91 18.97
C PRO A 135 -1.35 18.71 17.79
N GLY A 136 -1.93 19.89 17.51
CA GLY A 136 -1.57 20.73 16.35
C GLY A 136 -2.20 20.36 15.02
N ALA A 137 -3.05 19.34 14.95
CA ALA A 137 -3.82 19.05 13.76
C ALA A 137 -4.88 20.12 13.50
N GLN A 138 -4.99 20.58 12.24
CA GLN A 138 -6.09 21.44 11.83
C GLN A 138 -7.43 20.71 11.98
N LEU A 139 -8.41 21.40 12.59
CA LEU A 139 -9.79 20.92 12.61
C LEU A 139 -10.33 20.81 11.17
N ARG A 140 -11.04 19.74 10.91
CA ARG A 140 -11.74 19.50 9.64
C ARG A 140 -13.21 19.81 9.83
N PHE A 141 -13.88 20.10 8.73
CA PHE A 141 -15.32 20.35 8.70
C PHE A 141 -16.16 19.18 9.26
N THR A 142 -15.63 17.95 9.15
CA THR A 142 -16.27 16.73 9.67
C THR A 142 -15.88 16.40 11.12
N ASP A 143 -15.09 17.24 11.79
CA ASP A 143 -14.73 17.02 13.19
C ASP A 143 -15.93 17.43 14.08
N THR A 144 -16.43 16.54 14.92
CA THR A 144 -17.59 16.73 15.79
C THR A 144 -17.13 16.61 17.24
N ASP A 145 -17.52 17.56 18.08
CA ASP A 145 -17.20 17.60 19.53
C ASP A 145 -15.69 17.46 19.82
N GLY A 146 -14.85 18.05 18.97
CA GLY A 146 -13.40 17.95 19.11
C GLY A 146 -12.82 16.60 18.69
N LEU A 147 -13.61 15.71 18.14
CA LEU A 147 -13.20 14.39 17.66
C LEU A 147 -13.21 14.34 16.11
N ARG A 148 -12.20 13.73 15.55
CA ARG A 148 -12.09 13.50 14.12
C ARG A 148 -12.83 12.24 13.70
N LEU A 149 -13.73 12.37 12.75
CA LEU A 149 -14.38 11.24 12.11
C LEU A 149 -13.59 10.80 10.87
N THR A 150 -13.35 9.50 10.78
CA THR A 150 -12.71 8.86 9.62
C THR A 150 -13.50 7.60 9.26
N ALA A 151 -13.89 7.48 8.00
CA ALA A 151 -14.67 6.35 7.53
C ALA A 151 -13.94 5.51 6.49
N PHE A 152 -14.28 4.25 6.41
CA PHE A 152 -13.93 3.40 5.29
C PHE A 152 -15.04 2.41 4.95
N ALA A 153 -15.17 2.11 3.67
CA ALA A 153 -16.09 1.11 3.14
C ALA A 153 -15.38 -0.25 3.00
N THR A 154 -16.07 -1.34 3.32
CA THR A 154 -15.56 -2.70 3.13
C THR A 154 -16.69 -3.68 2.80
N ASN A 155 -16.37 -4.75 2.09
CA ASN A 155 -17.26 -5.89 1.85
C ASN A 155 -16.89 -7.13 2.69
N THR A 156 -16.07 -6.96 3.71
CA THR A 156 -15.73 -8.04 4.64
C THR A 156 -16.87 -8.25 5.61
N VAL A 157 -17.54 -9.39 5.51
CA VAL A 157 -18.75 -9.71 6.29
C VAL A 157 -18.43 -10.05 7.74
N ARG A 158 -17.32 -10.74 8.00
CA ARG A 158 -16.94 -11.26 9.31
C ARG A 158 -15.76 -10.46 9.90
N GLY A 159 -15.61 -10.56 11.21
CA GLY A 159 -14.52 -9.94 11.98
C GLY A 159 -15.03 -8.82 12.89
N LYS A 160 -14.31 -8.58 13.97
CA LYS A 160 -14.59 -7.48 14.88
C LYS A 160 -14.33 -6.14 14.18
N VAL A 161 -15.10 -5.13 14.53
CA VAL A 161 -14.99 -3.78 13.96
C VAL A 161 -13.58 -3.21 14.17
N GLN A 162 -13.01 -3.45 15.37
CA GLN A 162 -11.67 -3.04 15.74
C GLN A 162 -10.59 -3.64 14.80
N ASP A 163 -10.71 -4.92 14.46
CA ASP A 163 -9.77 -5.61 13.56
C ASP A 163 -9.87 -5.08 12.13
N LEU A 164 -11.08 -4.78 11.68
CA LEU A 164 -11.31 -4.18 10.36
C LEU A 164 -10.73 -2.78 10.28
N GLU A 165 -10.88 -1.97 11.33
CA GLU A 165 -10.28 -0.65 11.44
C GLU A 165 -8.75 -0.72 11.46
N LEU A 166 -8.18 -1.56 12.32
CA LEU A 166 -6.73 -1.75 12.39
C LEU A 166 -6.16 -2.21 11.04
N ARG A 167 -6.85 -3.13 10.37
CA ARG A 167 -6.47 -3.58 9.01
C ARG A 167 -6.51 -2.44 8.00
N HIS A 168 -7.53 -1.57 8.05
CA HIS A 168 -7.62 -0.41 7.19
C HIS A 168 -6.52 0.59 7.49
N ARG A 169 -6.28 0.94 8.73
CA ARG A 169 -5.25 1.89 9.18
C ARG A 169 -3.84 1.46 8.76
N ARG A 170 -3.56 0.16 8.76
CA ARG A 170 -2.29 -0.39 8.21
C ARG A 170 -2.09 -0.13 6.71
N ARG A 171 -3.07 0.48 6.02
CA ARG A 171 -2.93 1.00 4.65
C ARG A 171 -1.86 2.09 4.55
N ALA A 172 -1.63 2.87 5.58
CA ALA A 172 -0.61 3.93 5.62
C ALA A 172 0.79 3.46 5.17
N ARG A 173 1.07 2.16 5.27
CA ARG A 173 2.29 1.56 4.69
C ARG A 173 2.41 1.75 3.17
N CYS A 174 1.32 2.00 2.44
CA CYS A 174 1.37 2.34 1.01
C CYS A 174 2.00 3.71 0.79
N GLU A 175 1.78 4.67 1.69
CA GLU A 175 2.36 6.01 1.61
C GLU A 175 3.89 5.96 1.70
N ASP A 176 4.43 5.09 2.57
CA ASP A 176 5.86 4.81 2.63
C ASP A 176 6.38 4.22 1.31
N ARG A 177 5.62 3.35 0.67
CA ARG A 177 6.02 2.77 -0.62
C ARG A 177 6.00 3.79 -1.75
N ILE A 178 5.03 4.68 -1.76
CA ILE A 178 4.98 5.81 -2.72
C ILE A 178 6.17 6.75 -2.48
N ARG A 179 6.48 7.08 -1.22
CA ARG A 179 7.65 7.88 -0.86
C ARG A 179 8.94 7.22 -1.32
N ILE A 180 9.11 5.92 -1.07
CA ILE A 180 10.25 5.13 -1.54
C ILE A 180 10.37 5.17 -3.06
N ALA A 181 9.27 5.03 -3.80
CA ALA A 181 9.27 5.11 -5.26
C ALA A 181 9.70 6.51 -5.75
N LYS A 182 9.22 7.57 -5.09
CA LYS A 182 9.67 8.94 -5.35
C LYS A 182 11.17 9.10 -5.10
N ASP A 183 11.68 8.63 -3.97
CA ASP A 183 13.12 8.67 -3.63
C ASP A 183 13.99 7.83 -4.59
N THR A 184 13.41 6.83 -5.24
CA THR A 184 14.11 5.96 -6.19
C THR A 184 14.18 6.57 -7.61
N GLY A 185 13.31 7.55 -7.92
CA GLY A 185 13.38 8.23 -9.21
C GLY A 185 12.07 8.81 -9.74
N LEU A 186 10.97 8.76 -8.97
CA LEU A 186 9.67 9.30 -9.39
C LEU A 186 9.35 10.68 -8.83
N SER A 187 10.25 11.30 -8.03
CA SER A 187 10.03 12.68 -7.56
C SER A 187 10.05 13.68 -8.71
N ASN A 188 10.97 13.50 -9.65
CA ASN A 188 11.09 14.29 -10.87
C ASN A 188 11.22 13.35 -12.05
N LEU A 189 10.35 13.51 -13.03
CA LEU A 189 10.43 12.75 -14.26
C LEU A 189 11.51 13.36 -15.14
N PRO A 190 12.55 12.60 -15.54
CA PRO A 190 13.76 13.19 -16.14
C PRO A 190 13.64 13.47 -17.63
N LEU A 191 12.58 13.02 -18.28
CA LEU A 191 12.44 13.07 -19.74
C LEU A 191 11.33 14.04 -20.15
N HIS A 192 11.39 14.58 -21.35
CA HIS A 192 10.42 15.56 -21.86
C HIS A 192 9.13 14.89 -22.37
N GLY A 193 9.26 13.73 -23.02
CA GLY A 193 8.12 13.02 -23.61
C GLY A 193 7.36 12.17 -22.60
N PHE A 194 6.03 12.14 -22.73
CA PHE A 194 5.16 11.33 -21.87
C PHE A 194 5.50 9.82 -21.97
N ASP A 195 5.66 9.31 -23.20
CA ASP A 195 5.97 7.88 -23.41
C ASP A 195 7.35 7.51 -22.89
N GLN A 196 8.31 8.42 -22.99
CA GLN A 196 9.65 8.24 -22.42
C GLN A 196 9.56 8.13 -20.89
N ASN A 197 8.77 8.97 -20.25
CA ASN A 197 8.55 8.92 -18.81
C ASN A 197 7.73 7.68 -18.36
N ARG A 198 6.91 7.10 -19.23
CA ARG A 198 6.29 5.79 -18.99
C ARG A 198 7.34 4.68 -18.93
N ILE A 199 8.33 4.72 -19.80
CA ILE A 199 9.47 3.78 -19.74
C ILE A 199 10.26 4.01 -18.45
N TRP A 200 10.53 5.27 -18.11
CA TRP A 200 11.19 5.59 -16.83
C TRP A 200 10.45 5.04 -15.61
N LEU A 201 9.13 5.19 -15.57
CA LEU A 201 8.28 4.61 -14.53
C LEU A 201 8.47 3.08 -14.43
N ALA A 202 8.49 2.38 -15.57
CA ALA A 202 8.72 0.94 -15.62
C ALA A 202 10.14 0.56 -15.12
N ILE A 203 11.16 1.33 -15.45
CA ILE A 203 12.53 1.12 -14.95
C ILE A 203 12.58 1.29 -13.42
N VAL A 204 11.94 2.31 -12.87
CA VAL A 204 11.90 2.51 -11.42
C VAL A 204 11.11 1.40 -10.72
N ALA A 205 10.00 0.94 -11.30
CA ALA A 205 9.24 -0.19 -10.78
C ALA A 205 10.11 -1.46 -10.74
N LEU A 206 10.81 -1.78 -11.82
CA LEU A 206 11.75 -2.90 -11.89
C LEU A 206 12.87 -2.79 -10.84
N ALA A 207 13.44 -1.60 -10.65
CA ALA A 207 14.48 -1.38 -9.64
C ALA A 207 13.95 -1.64 -8.22
N LEU A 208 12.70 -1.28 -7.94
CA LEU A 208 12.03 -1.55 -6.66
C LEU A 208 11.74 -3.05 -6.47
N GLU A 209 11.32 -3.77 -7.51
CA GLU A 209 11.14 -5.23 -7.47
C GLU A 209 12.46 -5.94 -7.19
N LEU A 210 13.52 -5.64 -7.95
CA LEU A 210 14.84 -6.22 -7.73
C LEU A 210 15.35 -5.93 -6.30
N THR A 211 15.09 -4.74 -5.79
CA THR A 211 15.43 -4.37 -4.41
C THR A 211 14.64 -5.22 -3.42
N ALA A 212 13.33 -5.37 -3.60
CA ALA A 212 12.49 -6.19 -2.74
C ALA A 212 12.92 -7.68 -2.76
N TRP A 213 13.22 -8.22 -3.93
CA TRP A 213 13.71 -9.61 -4.05
C TRP A 213 15.08 -9.79 -3.41
N THR A 214 16.00 -8.87 -3.62
CA THR A 214 17.31 -8.89 -2.95
C THR A 214 17.15 -8.90 -1.43
N GLN A 215 16.24 -8.08 -0.90
CA GLN A 215 15.94 -8.04 0.52
C GLN A 215 15.32 -9.33 1.06
N MET A 216 14.38 -9.92 0.31
CA MET A 216 13.68 -11.14 0.74
C MET A 216 14.55 -12.39 0.63
N LEU A 217 15.34 -12.50 -0.43
CA LEU A 217 16.06 -13.71 -0.78
C LEU A 217 17.53 -13.66 -0.36
N GLY A 218 18.16 -12.49 -0.42
CA GLY A 218 19.57 -12.31 -0.10
C GLY A 218 19.83 -11.98 1.38
N PHE A 219 18.98 -11.14 1.99
CA PHE A 219 19.20 -10.61 3.35
C PHE A 219 18.29 -11.27 4.40
N THR A 220 17.97 -12.56 4.27
CA THR A 220 16.97 -13.26 5.09
C THR A 220 17.16 -13.11 6.59
N ASP A 221 18.42 -13.17 7.06
CA ASP A 221 18.78 -13.19 8.49
C ASP A 221 19.48 -11.89 8.94
N HIS A 222 19.29 -10.79 8.21
CA HIS A 222 19.95 -9.53 8.50
C HIS A 222 18.94 -8.35 8.45
N ASP A 223 19.16 -7.31 9.26
CA ASP A 223 18.31 -6.11 9.32
C ASP A 223 18.18 -5.41 7.96
N ALA A 224 19.14 -5.57 7.05
CA ALA A 224 19.08 -5.05 5.69
C ALA A 224 17.81 -5.49 4.92
N ARG A 225 17.20 -6.60 5.32
CA ARG A 225 15.89 -7.04 4.81
C ARG A 225 14.80 -5.99 4.95
N ARG A 226 14.91 -5.10 5.95
CA ARG A 226 13.92 -4.08 6.28
C ARG A 226 14.41 -2.65 6.00
N TRP A 227 15.64 -2.50 5.47
CA TRP A 227 16.16 -1.17 5.19
C TRP A 227 15.41 -0.53 4.02
N GLU A 228 15.22 0.78 4.12
CA GLU A 228 14.71 1.56 2.99
C GLU A 228 15.71 1.51 1.81
N PRO A 229 15.24 1.55 0.55
CA PRO A 229 16.10 1.57 -0.63
C PRO A 229 17.17 2.65 -0.59
N LYS A 230 16.89 3.82 -0.04
CA LYS A 230 17.88 4.89 0.17
C LYS A 230 19.05 4.43 1.06
N ARG A 231 18.75 3.68 2.12
CA ARG A 231 19.78 3.12 3.02
C ARG A 231 20.55 1.99 2.34
N LEU A 232 19.88 1.15 1.55
CA LEU A 232 20.54 0.12 0.75
C LEU A 232 21.47 0.73 -0.28
N ARG A 233 21.01 1.77 -0.99
CA ARG A 233 21.83 2.51 -1.95
C ARG A 233 23.11 3.03 -1.31
N LEU A 234 22.99 3.67 -0.13
CA LEU A 234 24.13 4.25 0.58
C LEU A 234 25.12 3.19 1.11
N ARG A 235 24.61 2.08 1.64
CA ARG A 235 25.45 1.12 2.39
C ARG A 235 25.84 -0.11 1.59
N ILE A 236 25.04 -0.51 0.61
CA ILE A 236 25.20 -1.75 -0.14
C ILE A 236 25.58 -1.44 -1.59
N PHE A 237 24.74 -0.69 -2.30
CA PHE A 237 24.91 -0.50 -3.75
C PHE A 237 25.99 0.52 -4.12
N SER A 238 26.50 1.31 -3.17
CA SER A 238 27.62 2.23 -3.36
C SER A 238 28.98 1.62 -3.03
N ILE A 239 29.05 0.35 -2.64
CA ILE A 239 30.34 -0.30 -2.39
C ILE A 239 31.13 -0.41 -3.68
N ALA A 240 32.37 0.07 -3.64
CA ALA A 240 33.25 0.01 -4.79
C ALA A 240 33.52 -1.45 -5.18
N GLY A 241 33.33 -1.76 -6.45
CA GLY A 241 33.56 -3.07 -7.01
C GLY A 241 34.17 -3.01 -8.42
N ARG A 242 34.85 -4.05 -8.81
CA ARG A 242 35.43 -4.21 -10.15
C ARG A 242 35.05 -5.55 -10.76
N ILE A 243 34.56 -5.53 -11.98
CA ILE A 243 34.38 -6.75 -12.76
C ILE A 243 35.74 -7.16 -13.31
N ALA A 244 36.14 -8.40 -13.04
CA ALA A 244 37.38 -9.00 -13.53
C ALA A 244 37.07 -10.31 -14.28
N ASN A 245 37.54 -10.42 -15.53
CA ASN A 245 37.37 -11.66 -16.29
C ASN A 245 38.70 -12.44 -16.24
N HIS A 246 38.63 -13.66 -15.72
CA HIS A 246 39.77 -14.57 -15.64
C HIS A 246 39.32 -16.01 -15.81
N ALA A 247 40.08 -16.81 -16.56
CA ALA A 247 39.82 -18.24 -16.77
C ALA A 247 38.39 -18.54 -17.24
N ARG A 248 37.84 -17.77 -18.19
CA ARG A 248 36.47 -17.88 -18.73
C ARG A 248 35.37 -17.62 -17.68
N ARG A 249 35.70 -16.99 -16.55
CA ARG A 249 34.74 -16.63 -15.50
C ARG A 249 34.76 -15.12 -15.27
N THR A 250 33.60 -14.59 -14.97
CA THR A 250 33.43 -13.20 -14.54
C THR A 250 33.37 -13.15 -13.02
N HIS A 251 34.21 -12.34 -12.42
CA HIS A 251 34.31 -12.16 -10.99
C HIS A 251 33.95 -10.72 -10.63
N LEU A 252 33.06 -10.55 -9.65
CA LEU A 252 32.86 -9.27 -8.99
C LEU A 252 33.82 -9.20 -7.78
N ARG A 253 34.79 -8.30 -7.85
CA ARG A 253 35.70 -8.02 -6.73
C ARG A 253 35.24 -6.79 -6.00
N LEU A 254 34.88 -6.92 -4.74
CA LEU A 254 34.47 -5.84 -3.87
C LEU A 254 35.65 -5.30 -3.06
N SER A 255 35.54 -4.05 -2.59
CA SER A 255 36.50 -3.48 -1.67
C SER A 255 36.54 -4.30 -0.37
N LYS A 256 37.73 -4.72 0.03
CA LYS A 256 37.97 -5.50 1.27
C LYS A 256 37.60 -4.69 2.52
N ASP A 257 37.82 -3.39 2.46
CA ASP A 257 37.65 -2.49 3.62
C ASP A 257 36.23 -1.96 3.76
N ALA A 258 35.32 -2.32 2.86
CA ALA A 258 33.93 -1.89 2.95
C ALA A 258 33.15 -2.76 3.94
N THR A 259 32.59 -2.11 4.96
CA THR A 259 31.89 -2.74 6.10
C THR A 259 30.84 -3.79 5.73
N TRP A 260 30.22 -3.67 4.54
CA TRP A 260 29.11 -4.52 4.12
C TRP A 260 29.46 -5.49 2.99
N SER A 261 30.75 -5.67 2.66
CA SER A 261 31.18 -6.56 1.58
C SER A 261 30.80 -8.02 1.84
N ASP A 262 30.98 -8.50 3.07
CA ASP A 262 30.62 -9.88 3.45
C ASP A 262 29.11 -10.14 3.36
N LEU A 263 28.29 -9.14 3.68
CA LEU A 263 26.85 -9.23 3.54
C LEU A 263 26.44 -9.38 2.07
N ILE A 264 27.09 -8.64 1.15
CA ILE A 264 26.86 -8.76 -0.28
C ILE A 264 27.27 -10.14 -0.79
N ILE A 265 28.45 -10.62 -0.40
CA ILE A 265 28.94 -11.94 -0.80
C ILE A 265 27.97 -13.03 -0.35
N THR A 266 27.52 -12.96 0.90
CA THR A 266 26.52 -13.89 1.44
C THR A 266 25.20 -13.82 0.65
N ALA A 267 24.71 -12.62 0.35
CA ALA A 267 23.48 -12.44 -0.42
C ALA A 267 23.61 -12.99 -1.84
N LEU A 268 24.72 -12.72 -2.54
CA LEU A 268 24.97 -13.25 -3.89
C LEU A 268 25.08 -14.77 -3.89
N THR A 269 25.71 -15.37 -2.87
CA THR A 269 25.79 -16.83 -2.73
C THR A 269 24.39 -17.43 -2.56
N ARG A 270 23.53 -16.82 -1.74
CA ARG A 270 22.14 -17.27 -1.56
C ARG A 270 21.33 -17.14 -2.85
N LEU A 271 21.46 -16.03 -3.54
CA LEU A 271 20.77 -15.83 -4.83
C LEU A 271 21.24 -16.82 -5.89
N ALA A 272 22.53 -17.13 -5.94
CA ALA A 272 23.08 -18.12 -6.86
C ALA A 272 22.65 -19.57 -6.55
N ALA A 273 22.25 -19.85 -5.32
CA ALA A 273 21.75 -21.16 -4.88
C ALA A 273 20.24 -21.34 -5.13
N LEU A 274 19.54 -20.31 -5.62
CA LEU A 274 18.13 -20.46 -5.96
C LEU A 274 17.94 -21.47 -7.10
N PRO A 275 16.85 -22.27 -7.09
CA PRO A 275 16.56 -23.17 -8.19
C PRO A 275 16.36 -22.38 -9.48
N ALA A 276 16.78 -22.96 -10.60
CA ALA A 276 16.48 -22.40 -11.91
C ALA A 276 14.95 -22.25 -12.09
N PRO A 277 14.49 -21.20 -12.77
CA PRO A 277 13.08 -21.07 -13.10
C PRO A 277 12.63 -22.29 -13.93
N ALA A 278 11.44 -22.80 -13.59
CA ALA A 278 10.83 -23.94 -14.27
C ALA A 278 10.37 -23.58 -15.69
#